data_7eb04cbb07a0ab16d6643442c3a0301f
#
_entry.id   7eb04cbb07a0ab16d6643442c3a0301f
#
_cell.length_a   1.000
_cell.length_b   1.000
_cell.length_c   1.000
_cell.angle_alpha   90.00
_cell.angle_beta   90.00
_cell.angle_gamma   90.00
#
_symmetry.space_group_name_H-M   'P 1'
#
loop_
_entity.id
_entity.type
_entity.pdbx_description
1 polymer ?
#
loop_
_entity_poly.entity_id
_entity_poly.type
_entity_poly.pdbx_seq_one_letter_code
_entity_poly.pdbx_strand_id
1 'polypeptide(L)'
;MPARNPADVVVRSRYREAINFPDLTERLALRLSSVLSYMARAHFVAWHKKIGAPDFTDPAGIFTPLATVEIEVEDVAVDPRQPFQVRGETYLAKSVDQSGALRHLVRQGKHTVSDARGTLVARARLTNVFTRYHPDPARRRVTELPPEFGIGSVPSRVTELLGIEALIPEDRRPDFTEERERVWHYGQTDANRHVNGMEYLRSMEQFVADGLHRAGHDLRRLYFAGARLVYRKPCFRGEGYRRVAWYRGEAPLVVGGAFLKANDPPGARPAAAVELTLAQHD
;
A
#
# COMPACT_ATOMS: atom_id res chain seq x y z
N MET A 1 1.46 -21.02 -32.41
CA MET A 1 1.43 -20.61 -30.99
C MET A 1 0.08 -19.97 -30.75
N PRO A 2 -0.67 -20.32 -29.68
CA PRO A 2 -1.91 -19.59 -29.35
C PRO A 2 -1.57 -18.12 -29.11
N ALA A 3 -2.36 -17.21 -29.68
CA ALA A 3 -2.21 -15.79 -29.48
C ALA A 3 -2.26 -15.51 -27.97
N ARG A 4 -1.22 -14.84 -27.42
CA ARG A 4 -1.22 -14.44 -26.00
C ARG A 4 -2.40 -13.52 -25.78
N ASN A 5 -3.20 -13.81 -24.76
CA ASN A 5 -4.25 -12.92 -24.32
C ASN A 5 -3.61 -11.56 -23.95
N PRO A 6 -4.01 -10.43 -24.56
CA PRO A 6 -3.48 -9.11 -24.23
C PRO A 6 -3.57 -8.76 -22.75
N ALA A 7 -4.56 -9.30 -22.04
CA ALA A 7 -4.72 -9.12 -20.60
C ALA A 7 -3.62 -9.80 -19.75
N ASP A 8 -2.82 -10.69 -20.33
CA ASP A 8 -1.71 -11.34 -19.64
C ASP A 8 -0.35 -10.63 -19.86
N VAL A 9 -0.39 -9.42 -20.40
CA VAL A 9 0.81 -8.61 -20.60
C VAL A 9 1.46 -8.27 -19.25
N VAL A 10 2.77 -8.47 -19.20
CA VAL A 10 3.62 -8.08 -18.08
C VAL A 10 4.45 -6.87 -18.50
N VAL A 11 4.34 -5.79 -17.74
CA VAL A 11 5.15 -4.57 -17.92
C VAL A 11 6.34 -4.64 -16.97
N ARG A 12 7.55 -4.74 -17.52
CA ARG A 12 8.79 -4.67 -16.77
C ARG A 12 9.39 -3.30 -16.88
N SER A 13 9.89 -2.77 -15.77
CA SER A 13 10.48 -1.45 -15.68
C SER A 13 11.76 -1.46 -14.86
N ARG A 14 12.65 -0.50 -15.16
CA ARG A 14 13.87 -0.26 -14.39
C ARG A 14 14.13 1.24 -14.38
N TYR A 15 14.33 1.79 -13.18
CA TYR A 15 14.63 3.20 -12.97
C TYR A 15 15.79 3.37 -11.99
N ARG A 16 16.45 4.54 -12.07
CA ARG A 16 17.34 5.04 -11.04
C ARG A 16 16.62 6.19 -10.34
N GLU A 17 16.56 6.15 -9.02
CA GLU A 17 15.89 7.17 -8.20
C GLU A 17 16.88 7.74 -7.19
N ALA A 18 16.98 9.07 -7.17
CA ALA A 18 17.83 9.77 -6.19
C ALA A 18 17.32 9.51 -4.78
N ILE A 19 18.23 9.36 -3.83
CA ILE A 19 17.88 9.19 -2.43
C ILE A 19 17.64 10.56 -1.81
N ASN A 20 16.50 10.75 -1.15
CA ASN A 20 16.23 11.91 -0.32
C ASN A 20 16.65 11.61 1.11
N PHE A 21 17.48 12.45 1.71
CA PHE A 21 17.99 12.22 3.06
C PHE A 21 16.88 11.99 4.12
N PRO A 22 15.76 12.70 4.11
CA PRO A 22 14.64 12.44 5.04
C PRO A 22 13.99 11.06 4.91
N ASP A 23 14.23 10.34 3.82
CA ASP A 23 13.71 8.99 3.60
C ASP A 23 14.55 7.91 4.29
N LEU A 24 15.67 8.29 4.90
CA LEU A 24 16.55 7.38 5.62
C LEU A 24 16.33 7.46 7.12
N THR A 25 16.63 6.35 7.80
CA THR A 25 16.73 6.28 9.26
C THR A 25 18.05 6.91 9.73
N GLU A 26 18.26 7.06 11.03
CA GLU A 26 19.52 7.49 11.63
C GLU A 26 20.69 6.54 11.32
N ARG A 27 20.42 5.28 10.98
CA ARG A 27 21.38 4.27 10.53
C ARG A 27 21.61 4.25 9.02
N LEU A 28 21.08 5.24 8.31
CA LEU A 28 21.11 5.34 6.85
C LEU A 28 20.38 4.19 6.12
N ALA A 29 19.53 3.44 6.78
CA ALA A 29 18.65 2.46 6.14
C ALA A 29 17.39 3.16 5.59
N LEU A 30 16.76 2.59 4.56
CA LEU A 30 15.52 3.15 3.99
C LEU A 30 14.36 3.01 4.98
N ARG A 31 13.64 4.11 5.25
CA ARG A 31 12.42 4.09 6.06
C ARG A 31 11.32 3.31 5.37
N LEU A 32 10.62 2.47 6.12
CA LEU A 32 9.51 1.67 5.62
C LEU A 32 8.44 2.54 4.93
N SER A 33 8.04 3.65 5.55
CA SER A 33 7.05 4.59 4.98
C SER A 33 7.49 5.30 3.71
N SER A 34 8.78 5.31 3.38
CA SER A 34 9.31 5.96 2.18
C SER A 34 9.39 5.02 0.96
N VAL A 35 9.27 3.71 1.17
CA VAL A 35 9.45 2.71 0.08
C VAL A 35 8.51 2.96 -1.10
N LEU A 36 7.25 3.29 -0.83
CA LEU A 36 6.26 3.49 -1.89
C LEU A 36 6.60 4.66 -2.82
N SER A 37 7.27 5.72 -2.34
CA SER A 37 7.66 6.86 -3.18
C SER A 37 8.64 6.45 -4.26
N TYR A 38 9.60 5.58 -3.93
CA TYR A 38 10.59 5.06 -4.88
C TYR A 38 9.98 4.13 -5.92
N MET A 39 8.92 3.41 -5.56
CA MET A 39 8.28 2.44 -6.46
C MET A 39 7.20 3.06 -7.36
N ALA A 40 6.71 4.27 -7.05
CA ALA A 40 5.61 4.90 -7.74
C ALA A 40 5.84 4.99 -9.26
N ARG A 41 7.04 5.40 -9.69
CA ARG A 41 7.38 5.52 -11.12
C ARG A 41 7.36 4.16 -11.83
N ALA A 42 7.92 3.14 -11.20
CA ALA A 42 7.95 1.79 -11.74
C ALA A 42 6.54 1.17 -11.80
N HIS A 43 5.69 1.51 -10.87
CA HIS A 43 4.34 0.94 -10.77
C HIS A 43 3.32 1.67 -11.63
N PHE A 44 3.26 3.01 -11.57
CA PHE A 44 2.25 3.80 -12.28
C PHE A 44 2.73 4.23 -13.67
N VAL A 45 3.85 4.95 -13.75
CA VAL A 45 4.29 5.57 -15.01
C VAL A 45 4.65 4.53 -16.07
N ALA A 46 5.36 3.46 -15.68
CA ALA A 46 5.73 2.40 -16.63
C ALA A 46 4.50 1.71 -17.21
N TRP A 47 3.50 1.44 -16.36
CA TRP A 47 2.25 0.84 -16.77
C TRP A 47 1.50 1.72 -17.78
N HIS A 48 1.24 2.98 -17.43
CA HIS A 48 0.51 3.91 -18.29
C HIS A 48 1.19 4.10 -19.66
N LYS A 49 2.51 4.26 -19.68
CA LYS A 49 3.28 4.38 -20.92
C LYS A 49 3.18 3.15 -21.83
N LYS A 50 3.15 1.94 -21.25
CA LYS A 50 3.20 0.70 -22.01
C LYS A 50 1.82 0.28 -22.52
N ILE A 51 0.78 0.48 -21.71
CA ILE A 51 -0.59 0.04 -22.01
C ILE A 51 -1.39 1.13 -22.70
N GLY A 52 -0.93 2.40 -22.64
CA GLY A 52 -1.70 3.54 -23.14
C GLY A 52 -3.00 3.76 -22.36
N ALA A 53 -3.05 3.24 -21.12
CA ALA A 53 -4.24 3.37 -20.29
C ALA A 53 -4.54 4.83 -20.02
N PRO A 54 -5.82 5.22 -20.08
CA PRO A 54 -6.24 6.58 -19.80
C PRO A 54 -5.82 7.00 -18.39
N ASP A 55 -5.55 8.26 -18.28
CA ASP A 55 -5.25 8.94 -17.04
C ASP A 55 -6.48 8.96 -16.10
N PHE A 56 -6.35 9.61 -14.94
CA PHE A 56 -7.43 9.85 -13.96
C PHE A 56 -8.68 10.54 -14.54
N THR A 57 -8.64 10.94 -15.80
CA THR A 57 -9.70 11.60 -16.57
C THR A 57 -10.45 10.65 -17.50
N ASP A 58 -10.38 9.33 -17.27
CA ASP A 58 -11.06 8.34 -18.12
C ASP A 58 -12.55 8.68 -18.30
N PRO A 59 -13.05 8.86 -19.55
CA PRO A 59 -14.45 9.11 -19.84
C PRO A 59 -15.41 8.04 -19.28
N ALA A 60 -14.95 6.81 -19.12
CA ALA A 60 -15.73 5.74 -18.50
C ALA A 60 -15.79 5.84 -16.96
N GLY A 61 -15.11 6.83 -16.34
CA GLY A 61 -15.07 7.05 -14.90
C GLY A 61 -14.37 5.93 -14.13
N ILE A 62 -13.53 5.14 -14.81
CA ILE A 62 -12.75 4.06 -14.18
C ILE A 62 -11.47 4.64 -13.63
N PHE A 63 -11.15 4.27 -12.40
CA PHE A 63 -9.88 4.59 -11.74
C PHE A 63 -9.35 3.40 -10.96
N THR A 64 -8.08 3.47 -10.55
CA THR A 64 -7.37 2.33 -9.96
C THR A 64 -6.77 2.69 -8.60
N PRO A 65 -7.60 2.84 -7.54
CA PRO A 65 -7.09 3.10 -6.21
C PRO A 65 -6.22 1.95 -5.70
N LEU A 66 -5.25 2.28 -4.87
CA LEU A 66 -4.47 1.31 -4.14
C LEU A 66 -5.40 0.60 -3.14
N ALA A 67 -5.44 -0.72 -3.17
CA ALA A 67 -6.27 -1.55 -2.29
C ALA A 67 -5.43 -2.24 -1.22
N THR A 68 -4.29 -2.84 -1.61
CA THR A 68 -3.39 -3.48 -0.66
C THR A 68 -1.92 -3.17 -0.97
N VAL A 69 -1.12 -3.15 0.08
CA VAL A 69 0.32 -2.97 0.04
C VAL A 69 0.96 -3.97 0.98
N GLU A 70 2.02 -4.61 0.51
CA GLU A 70 2.92 -5.42 1.33
C GLU A 70 4.33 -4.89 1.08
N ILE A 71 5.07 -4.58 2.14
CA ILE A 71 6.43 -4.01 2.08
C ILE A 71 7.32 -4.77 3.04
N GLU A 72 8.55 -5.01 2.61
CA GLU A 72 9.65 -5.49 3.45
C GLU A 72 10.86 -4.59 3.22
N VAL A 73 11.59 -4.26 4.28
CA VAL A 73 12.78 -3.43 4.26
C VAL A 73 13.90 -4.18 4.97
N GLU A 74 15.08 -4.16 4.38
CA GLU A 74 16.30 -4.70 4.98
C GLU A 74 17.00 -3.62 5.82
N ASP A 75 17.60 -4.01 6.96
CA ASP A 75 18.44 -3.10 7.77
C ASP A 75 19.82 -2.91 7.15
N VAL A 76 19.85 -2.32 5.96
CA VAL A 76 21.06 -2.10 5.16
C VAL A 76 21.35 -0.61 5.07
N ALA A 77 22.50 -0.19 5.59
CA ALA A 77 22.97 1.19 5.40
C ALA A 77 23.32 1.44 3.93
N VAL A 78 22.79 2.52 3.38
CA VAL A 78 23.00 2.93 1.98
C VAL A 78 23.85 4.20 1.89
N ASP A 79 24.56 4.39 0.78
CA ASP A 79 25.25 5.65 0.49
C ASP A 79 24.24 6.64 -0.11
N PRO A 80 23.85 7.72 0.60
CA PRO A 80 22.84 8.66 0.11
C PRO A 80 23.27 9.46 -1.12
N ARG A 81 24.56 9.41 -1.51
CA ARG A 81 25.08 10.05 -2.72
C ARG A 81 24.87 9.21 -3.98
N GLN A 82 24.48 7.95 -3.81
CA GLN A 82 24.28 7.02 -4.92
C GLN A 82 22.78 6.73 -5.10
N PRO A 83 22.27 6.71 -6.34
CA PRO A 83 20.85 6.45 -6.56
C PRO A 83 20.48 5.00 -6.26
N PHE A 84 19.25 4.79 -5.81
CA PHE A 84 18.63 3.47 -5.79
C PHE A 84 18.39 2.96 -7.22
N GLN A 85 18.48 1.65 -7.39
CA GLN A 85 18.00 0.94 -8.56
C GLN A 85 16.63 0.34 -8.23
N VAL A 86 15.58 0.81 -8.93
CA VAL A 86 14.21 0.29 -8.77
C VAL A 86 13.86 -0.58 -9.96
N ARG A 87 13.43 -1.81 -9.70
CA ARG A 87 12.89 -2.73 -10.70
C ARG A 87 11.44 -3.02 -10.39
N GLY A 88 10.62 -3.07 -11.42
CA GLY A 88 9.19 -3.36 -11.30
C GLY A 88 8.72 -4.36 -12.34
N GLU A 89 7.79 -5.20 -11.92
CA GLU A 89 7.00 -6.05 -12.78
C GLU A 89 5.53 -5.83 -12.44
N THR A 90 4.75 -5.31 -13.39
CA THR A 90 3.34 -4.97 -13.21
C THR A 90 2.48 -5.71 -14.23
N TYR A 91 1.37 -6.27 -13.81
CA TYR A 91 0.46 -7.07 -14.64
C TYR A 91 -0.99 -6.95 -14.18
N LEU A 92 -1.91 -7.37 -15.05
CA LEU A 92 -3.32 -7.55 -14.70
C LEU A 92 -3.54 -8.92 -14.05
N ALA A 93 -4.47 -8.95 -13.11
CA ALA A 93 -4.99 -10.16 -12.49
C ALA A 93 -6.48 -9.97 -12.18
N LYS A 94 -7.12 -11.03 -11.71
CA LYS A 94 -8.48 -11.00 -11.19
C LYS A 94 -8.51 -11.59 -9.79
N SER A 95 -9.36 -11.06 -8.94
CA SER A 95 -9.76 -11.77 -7.73
C SER A 95 -11.09 -12.48 -7.97
N VAL A 96 -11.23 -13.65 -7.40
CA VAL A 96 -12.44 -14.47 -7.49
C VAL A 96 -12.98 -14.74 -6.09
N ASP A 97 -14.26 -15.08 -6.00
CA ASP A 97 -14.84 -15.58 -4.76
C ASP A 97 -14.67 -17.10 -4.62
N GLN A 98 -15.24 -17.66 -3.58
CA GLN A 98 -15.18 -19.09 -3.29
C GLN A 98 -15.82 -19.97 -4.38
N SER A 99 -16.76 -19.43 -5.16
CA SER A 99 -17.38 -20.10 -6.31
C SER A 99 -16.55 -20.00 -7.59
N GLY A 100 -15.43 -19.25 -7.58
CA GLY A 100 -14.62 -18.95 -8.76
C GLY A 100 -15.17 -17.78 -9.58
N ALA A 101 -16.25 -17.12 -9.16
CA ALA A 101 -16.79 -15.97 -9.88
C ALA A 101 -15.91 -14.74 -9.71
N LEU A 102 -15.77 -13.97 -10.79
CA LEU A 102 -14.98 -12.75 -10.81
C LEU A 102 -15.49 -11.73 -9.78
N ARG A 103 -14.64 -11.32 -8.83
CA ARG A 103 -14.92 -10.24 -7.87
C ARG A 103 -14.38 -8.90 -8.33
N HIS A 104 -13.10 -8.83 -8.66
CA HIS A 104 -12.44 -7.59 -9.07
C HIS A 104 -11.41 -7.86 -10.16
N LEU A 105 -11.31 -6.91 -11.10
CA LEU A 105 -10.10 -6.76 -11.90
C LEU A 105 -9.08 -5.96 -11.10
N VAL A 106 -7.83 -6.38 -11.12
CA VAL A 106 -6.77 -5.76 -10.36
C VAL A 106 -5.52 -5.57 -11.22
N ARG A 107 -4.78 -4.52 -10.93
CA ARG A 107 -3.40 -4.34 -11.35
C ARG A 107 -2.50 -4.68 -10.18
N GLN A 108 -1.61 -5.62 -10.36
CA GLN A 108 -0.64 -6.02 -9.35
C GLN A 108 0.78 -5.72 -9.80
N GLY A 109 1.58 -5.16 -8.92
CA GLY A 109 2.99 -4.88 -9.13
C GLY A 109 3.86 -5.55 -8.08
N LYS A 110 4.98 -6.14 -8.51
CA LYS A 110 6.08 -6.59 -7.65
C LYS A 110 7.28 -5.71 -7.93
N HIS A 111 7.86 -5.15 -6.88
CA HIS A 111 8.93 -4.17 -7.00
C HIS A 111 10.07 -4.50 -6.04
N THR A 112 11.29 -4.16 -6.45
CA THR A 112 12.49 -4.22 -5.61
C THR A 112 13.26 -2.92 -5.70
N VAL A 113 13.82 -2.50 -4.59
CA VAL A 113 14.79 -1.41 -4.47
C VAL A 113 16.10 -2.01 -4.07
N SER A 114 17.17 -1.70 -4.80
CA SER A 114 18.54 -2.09 -4.48
C SER A 114 19.43 -0.86 -4.43
N ASP A 115 20.52 -0.93 -3.65
CA ASP A 115 21.55 0.10 -3.64
C ASP A 115 22.36 0.09 -4.96
N ALA A 116 23.34 0.97 -5.09
CA ALA A 116 24.19 1.07 -6.25
C ALA A 116 25.05 -0.19 -6.49
N ARG A 117 25.33 -0.98 -5.44
CA ARG A 117 26.09 -2.24 -5.51
C ARG A 117 25.20 -3.43 -5.87
N GLY A 118 23.88 -3.24 -5.89
CA GLY A 118 22.91 -4.28 -6.16
C GLY A 118 22.40 -5.01 -4.91
N THR A 119 22.78 -4.57 -3.71
CA THR A 119 22.27 -5.10 -2.45
C THR A 119 20.77 -4.77 -2.34
N LEU A 120 19.95 -5.75 -2.01
CA LEU A 120 18.53 -5.56 -1.79
C LEU A 120 18.32 -4.64 -0.57
N VAL A 121 17.48 -3.62 -0.73
CA VAL A 121 17.13 -2.64 0.31
C VAL A 121 15.66 -2.77 0.71
N ALA A 122 14.80 -2.98 -0.29
CA ALA A 122 13.37 -3.18 -0.02
C ALA A 122 12.69 -3.97 -1.14
N ARG A 123 11.59 -4.62 -0.80
CA ARG A 123 10.65 -5.21 -1.74
C ARG A 123 9.22 -4.81 -1.41
N ALA A 124 8.35 -4.72 -2.42
CA ALA A 124 6.93 -4.52 -2.19
C ALA A 124 6.07 -5.18 -3.24
N ARG A 125 4.84 -5.50 -2.81
CA ARG A 125 3.71 -5.87 -3.65
C ARG A 125 2.62 -4.83 -3.51
N LEU A 126 2.21 -4.25 -4.64
CA LEU A 126 1.17 -3.24 -4.72
C LEU A 126 -0.01 -3.79 -5.51
N THR A 127 -1.21 -3.67 -4.97
CA THR A 127 -2.43 -4.11 -5.67
C THR A 127 -3.42 -2.97 -5.76
N ASN A 128 -3.79 -2.60 -6.98
CA ASN A 128 -4.83 -1.62 -7.27
C ASN A 128 -6.06 -2.35 -7.79
N VAL A 129 -7.24 -1.94 -7.35
CA VAL A 129 -8.53 -2.46 -7.82
C VAL A 129 -9.09 -1.52 -8.89
N PHE A 130 -9.55 -2.06 -10.02
CA PHE A 130 -10.33 -1.28 -10.99
C PHE A 130 -11.73 -1.04 -10.42
N THR A 131 -12.11 0.21 -10.33
CA THR A 131 -13.41 0.65 -9.81
C THR A 131 -13.88 1.91 -10.54
N ARG A 132 -15.10 2.35 -10.29
CA ARG A 132 -15.64 3.60 -10.84
C ARG A 132 -16.39 4.39 -9.78
N TYR A 133 -16.48 5.70 -10.01
CA TYR A 133 -17.32 6.55 -9.18
C TYR A 133 -18.79 6.30 -9.52
N HIS A 134 -19.53 5.78 -8.57
CA HIS A 134 -20.98 5.61 -8.68
C HIS A 134 -21.64 5.69 -7.30
N PRO A 135 -22.80 6.36 -7.14
CA PRO A 135 -23.53 6.39 -5.87
C PRO A 135 -23.89 4.99 -5.38
N ASP A 136 -24.41 4.15 -6.27
CA ASP A 136 -24.71 2.76 -5.99
C ASP A 136 -23.42 1.91 -5.92
N PRO A 137 -23.10 1.30 -4.76
CA PRO A 137 -21.92 0.46 -4.59
C PRO A 137 -21.84 -0.74 -5.56
N ALA A 138 -22.99 -1.32 -5.95
CA ALA A 138 -23.03 -2.45 -6.88
C ALA A 138 -22.51 -2.07 -8.27
N ARG A 139 -22.71 -0.83 -8.67
CA ARG A 139 -22.24 -0.28 -9.95
C ARG A 139 -20.80 0.22 -9.94
N ARG A 140 -20.14 0.24 -8.80
CA ARG A 140 -18.70 0.60 -8.69
C ARG A 140 -17.80 -0.49 -9.24
N ARG A 141 -18.29 -1.72 -9.26
CA ARG A 141 -17.51 -2.88 -9.70
C ARG A 141 -17.23 -2.81 -11.20
N VAL A 142 -15.95 -3.02 -11.56
CA VAL A 142 -15.49 -3.17 -12.93
C VAL A 142 -15.14 -4.63 -13.16
N THR A 143 -15.88 -5.31 -14.00
CA THR A 143 -15.68 -6.73 -14.35
C THR A 143 -15.07 -6.90 -15.74
N GLU A 144 -15.08 -5.84 -16.55
CA GLU A 144 -14.54 -5.80 -17.89
C GLU A 144 -13.95 -4.41 -18.15
N LEU A 145 -12.78 -4.35 -18.76
CA LEU A 145 -12.16 -3.08 -19.14
C LEU A 145 -12.69 -2.63 -20.50
N PRO A 146 -12.92 -1.32 -20.67
CA PRO A 146 -13.34 -0.77 -21.96
C PRO A 146 -12.33 -1.08 -23.07
N PRO A 147 -12.77 -1.26 -24.33
CA PRO A 147 -11.90 -1.58 -25.47
C PRO A 147 -10.75 -0.59 -25.68
N GLU A 148 -10.95 0.69 -25.33
CA GLU A 148 -9.95 1.76 -25.43
C GLU A 148 -8.72 1.53 -24.53
N PHE A 149 -8.82 0.67 -23.54
CA PHE A 149 -7.65 0.22 -22.78
C PHE A 149 -6.75 -0.74 -23.56
N GLY A 150 -7.18 -1.18 -24.75
CA GLY A 150 -6.43 -2.13 -25.58
C GLY A 150 -6.28 -3.52 -24.95
N ILE A 151 -7.06 -3.81 -23.91
CA ILE A 151 -7.00 -5.04 -23.12
C ILE A 151 -8.37 -5.73 -23.23
N GLY A 152 -8.55 -6.47 -24.30
CA GLY A 152 -9.84 -6.99 -24.74
C GLY A 152 -10.38 -8.23 -24.02
N SER A 153 -9.84 -8.64 -22.85
CA SER A 153 -10.30 -9.85 -22.18
C SER A 153 -9.97 -9.87 -20.69
N VAL A 154 -10.72 -10.69 -19.94
CA VAL A 154 -10.47 -10.92 -18.51
C VAL A 154 -9.12 -11.64 -18.35
N PRO A 155 -8.21 -11.17 -17.45
CA PRO A 155 -6.91 -11.81 -17.23
C PRO A 155 -7.05 -13.24 -16.72
N SER A 156 -6.12 -14.10 -17.14
CA SER A 156 -6.06 -15.50 -16.68
C SER A 156 -5.56 -15.60 -15.23
N ARG A 157 -4.66 -14.69 -14.82
CA ARG A 157 -4.02 -14.71 -13.50
C ARG A 157 -5.04 -14.43 -12.41
N VAL A 158 -5.01 -15.28 -11.36
CA VAL A 158 -5.82 -15.11 -10.16
C VAL A 158 -4.93 -14.61 -9.02
N THR A 159 -5.45 -13.69 -8.21
CA THR A 159 -4.81 -13.23 -6.97
C THR A 159 -5.83 -13.13 -5.86
N GLU A 160 -5.39 -13.39 -4.65
CA GLU A 160 -6.16 -13.10 -3.46
C GLU A 160 -5.94 -11.65 -3.04
N LEU A 161 -7.01 -11.00 -2.58
CA LEU A 161 -6.93 -9.69 -1.96
C LEU A 161 -6.90 -9.86 -0.45
N LEU A 162 -5.91 -9.26 0.17
CA LEU A 162 -5.83 -9.20 1.63
C LEU A 162 -7.05 -8.48 2.18
N GLY A 163 -7.80 -9.13 3.05
CA GLY A 163 -8.93 -8.54 3.76
C GLY A 163 -8.46 -7.74 4.97
N ILE A 164 -9.24 -6.74 5.37
CA ILE A 164 -8.94 -5.92 6.55
C ILE A 164 -8.96 -6.76 7.84
N GLU A 165 -9.81 -7.78 7.86
CA GLU A 165 -9.99 -8.72 8.96
C GLU A 165 -8.72 -9.57 9.24
N ALA A 166 -7.87 -9.74 8.23
CA ALA A 166 -6.59 -10.43 8.40
C ALA A 166 -5.56 -9.61 9.19
N LEU A 167 -5.73 -8.29 9.28
CA LEU A 167 -4.78 -7.37 9.91
C LEU A 167 -5.18 -6.92 11.31
N ILE A 168 -6.45 -7.00 11.66
CA ILE A 168 -6.98 -6.58 12.96
C ILE A 168 -7.67 -7.76 13.65
N PRO A 169 -7.49 -7.93 14.96
CA PRO A 169 -8.19 -8.98 15.70
C PRO A 169 -9.67 -8.62 15.84
N GLU A 170 -10.53 -9.64 15.73
CA GLU A 170 -11.92 -9.52 16.10
C GLU A 170 -12.06 -9.51 17.64
N ASP A 171 -12.97 -8.69 18.14
CA ASP A 171 -13.43 -8.67 19.56
C ASP A 171 -12.33 -8.47 20.63
N ARG A 172 -11.14 -8.01 20.24
CA ARG A 172 -10.08 -7.70 21.21
C ARG A 172 -9.98 -6.19 21.45
N ARG A 173 -9.94 -5.80 22.73
CA ARG A 173 -9.67 -4.41 23.09
C ARG A 173 -8.27 -4.00 22.59
N PRO A 174 -8.12 -2.80 22.00
CA PRO A 174 -6.82 -2.29 21.59
C PRO A 174 -5.84 -2.15 22.78
N ASP A 175 -4.57 -2.47 22.54
CA ASP A 175 -3.49 -2.23 23.49
C ASP A 175 -3.06 -0.75 23.50
N PHE A 176 -3.17 -0.11 22.32
CA PHE A 176 -2.95 1.35 22.15
C PHE A 176 -4.19 1.99 21.55
N THR A 177 -4.63 3.09 22.16
CA THR A 177 -5.76 3.90 21.65
C THR A 177 -5.34 5.36 21.64
N GLU A 178 -5.59 6.04 20.52
CA GLU A 178 -5.37 7.48 20.43
C GLU A 178 -6.48 8.22 21.18
N GLU A 179 -6.09 9.00 22.18
CA GLU A 179 -7.05 9.71 23.04
C GLU A 179 -7.72 10.87 22.30
N ARG A 180 -6.96 11.58 21.48
CA ARG A 180 -7.42 12.77 20.75
C ARG A 180 -7.70 12.45 19.30
N GLU A 181 -8.76 13.02 18.78
CA GLU A 181 -9.03 13.04 17.36
C GLU A 181 -7.93 13.81 16.61
N ARG A 182 -7.47 13.22 15.51
CA ARG A 182 -6.57 13.85 14.55
C ARG A 182 -7.36 14.26 13.32
N VAL A 183 -6.80 15.18 12.57
CA VAL A 183 -7.38 15.67 11.31
C VAL A 183 -6.36 15.49 10.20
N TRP A 184 -6.79 14.98 9.05
CA TRP A 184 -5.94 14.92 7.87
C TRP A 184 -5.68 16.30 7.28
N HIS A 185 -4.39 16.67 7.18
CA HIS A 185 -3.96 17.98 6.70
C HIS A 185 -3.82 18.03 5.19
N TYR A 186 -3.79 19.25 4.64
CA TYR A 186 -3.64 19.50 3.20
C TYR A 186 -2.41 18.78 2.59
N GLY A 187 -1.25 18.87 3.22
CA GLY A 187 -0.01 18.25 2.71
C GLY A 187 0.00 16.71 2.73
N GLN A 188 -1.03 16.08 3.30
CA GLN A 188 -1.17 14.63 3.36
C GLN A 188 -2.05 14.06 2.23
N THR A 189 -2.57 14.92 1.36
CA THR A 189 -3.43 14.51 0.24
C THR A 189 -2.68 14.58 -1.09
N ASP A 190 -3.07 13.71 -2.01
CA ASP A 190 -2.53 13.65 -3.37
C ASP A 190 -3.42 14.37 -4.40
N ALA A 191 -3.08 14.27 -5.68
CA ALA A 191 -3.81 14.86 -6.79
C ALA A 191 -5.27 14.36 -6.91
N ASN A 192 -5.58 13.18 -6.36
CA ASN A 192 -6.95 12.64 -6.29
C ASN A 192 -7.77 13.25 -5.14
N ARG A 193 -7.20 14.19 -4.38
CA ARG A 193 -7.76 14.80 -3.17
C ARG A 193 -7.98 13.83 -2.00
N HIS A 194 -7.46 12.60 -2.12
CA HIS A 194 -7.48 11.60 -1.06
C HIS A 194 -6.20 11.69 -0.24
N VAL A 195 -6.27 11.23 1.00
CA VAL A 195 -5.07 11.03 1.81
C VAL A 195 -4.17 10.03 1.09
N ASN A 196 -2.91 10.42 0.88
CA ASN A 196 -1.92 9.58 0.20
C ASN A 196 -1.68 8.29 0.99
N GLY A 197 -1.56 7.17 0.29
CA GLY A 197 -1.35 5.87 0.92
C GLY A 197 -0.14 5.82 1.86
N MET A 198 0.93 6.56 1.56
CA MET A 198 2.11 6.64 2.43
C MET A 198 1.83 7.32 3.77
N GLU A 199 0.90 8.26 3.81
CA GLU A 199 0.57 8.99 5.04
C GLU A 199 -0.12 8.10 6.08
N TYR A 200 -0.90 7.11 5.65
CA TYR A 200 -1.43 6.09 6.56
C TYR A 200 -0.27 5.30 7.21
N LEU A 201 0.70 4.87 6.40
CA LEU A 201 1.84 4.12 6.92
C LEU A 201 2.67 4.96 7.88
N ARG A 202 3.09 6.17 7.47
CA ARG A 202 3.87 7.11 8.29
C ARG A 202 3.17 7.44 9.61
N SER A 203 1.86 7.71 9.53
CA SER A 203 1.04 8.01 10.70
C SER A 203 0.96 6.81 11.66
N MET A 204 0.84 5.57 11.14
CA MET A 204 0.78 4.38 11.97
C MET A 204 2.15 4.03 12.57
N GLU A 205 3.25 4.14 11.82
CA GLU A 205 4.61 3.97 12.35
C GLU A 205 4.84 4.86 13.56
N GLN A 206 4.51 6.16 13.45
CA GLN A 206 4.65 7.10 14.56
C GLN A 206 3.80 6.71 15.76
N PHE A 207 2.54 6.34 15.54
CA PHE A 207 1.62 5.97 16.61
C PHE A 207 2.07 4.71 17.35
N VAL A 208 2.54 3.71 16.62
CA VAL A 208 3.04 2.45 17.18
C VAL A 208 4.35 2.69 17.91
N ALA A 209 5.28 3.48 17.34
CA ALA A 209 6.53 3.83 18.02
C ALA A 209 6.27 4.53 19.36
N ASP A 210 5.37 5.52 19.39
CA ASP A 210 4.99 6.23 20.63
C ASP A 210 4.35 5.26 21.65
N GLY A 211 3.54 4.31 21.18
CA GLY A 211 2.93 3.27 22.02
C GLY A 211 3.96 2.33 22.63
N LEU A 212 4.88 1.82 21.81
CA LEU A 212 5.97 0.95 22.24
C LEU A 212 6.90 1.62 23.22
N HIS A 213 7.25 2.90 22.98
CA HIS A 213 8.07 3.66 23.91
C HIS A 213 7.40 3.79 25.29
N ARG A 214 6.11 4.12 25.32
CA ARG A 214 5.33 4.19 26.59
C ARG A 214 5.21 2.84 27.27
N ALA A 215 5.24 1.74 26.52
CA ALA A 215 5.24 0.37 27.04
C ALA A 215 6.64 -0.08 27.51
N GLY A 216 7.69 0.75 27.40
CA GLY A 216 9.04 0.48 27.89
C GLY A 216 9.96 -0.21 26.88
N HIS A 217 9.60 -0.32 25.61
CA HIS A 217 10.49 -0.86 24.59
C HIS A 217 11.61 0.14 24.24
N ASP A 218 12.83 -0.37 24.08
CA ASP A 218 13.97 0.43 23.58
C ASP A 218 13.91 0.52 22.05
N LEU A 219 13.35 1.62 21.53
CA LEU A 219 13.20 1.84 20.10
C LEU A 219 14.52 1.92 19.33
N ARG A 220 15.66 2.21 20.01
CA ARG A 220 16.99 2.23 19.37
C ARG A 220 17.46 0.84 18.93
N ARG A 221 16.83 -0.20 19.47
CA ARG A 221 17.13 -1.59 19.15
C ARG A 221 16.15 -2.19 18.14
N LEU A 222 15.15 -1.42 17.70
CA LEU A 222 14.08 -1.88 16.84
C LEU A 222 14.05 -1.06 15.54
N TYR A 223 13.69 -1.71 14.46
CA TYR A 223 13.33 -1.03 13.21
C TYR A 223 12.05 -1.64 12.62
N PHE A 224 11.34 -0.86 11.83
CA PHE A 224 10.17 -1.32 11.10
C PHE A 224 10.64 -2.10 9.87
N ALA A 225 10.60 -3.43 9.95
CA ALA A 225 11.10 -4.34 8.91
C ALA A 225 10.05 -4.64 7.84
N GLY A 226 8.76 -4.48 8.15
CA GLY A 226 7.72 -4.78 7.18
C GLY A 226 6.38 -4.15 7.50
N ALA A 227 5.54 -4.05 6.47
CA ALA A 227 4.15 -3.62 6.60
C ALA A 227 3.23 -4.36 5.64
N ARG A 228 2.00 -4.61 6.08
CA ARG A 228 0.86 -4.97 5.25
C ARG A 228 -0.26 -3.95 5.47
N LEU A 229 -0.81 -3.40 4.39
CA LEU A 229 -1.86 -2.39 4.46
C LEU A 229 -3.06 -2.80 3.62
N VAL A 230 -4.24 -2.48 4.12
CA VAL A 230 -5.50 -2.61 3.40
C VAL A 230 -6.23 -1.28 3.46
N TYR A 231 -6.55 -0.73 2.30
CA TYR A 231 -7.34 0.49 2.15
C TYR A 231 -8.78 0.12 1.79
N ARG A 232 -9.76 0.59 2.56
CA ARG A 232 -11.16 0.26 2.37
C ARG A 232 -12.03 1.45 2.00
N LYS A 233 -11.80 2.58 2.67
CA LYS A 233 -12.51 3.83 2.42
C LYS A 233 -11.48 4.95 2.23
N PRO A 234 -11.66 5.84 1.24
CA PRO A 234 -10.82 7.02 1.14
C PRO A 234 -11.05 7.93 2.36
N CYS A 235 -9.98 8.57 2.82
CA CYS A 235 -10.05 9.69 3.73
C CYS A 235 -9.69 10.97 2.96
N PHE A 236 -10.25 12.10 3.40
CA PHE A 236 -10.12 13.39 2.75
C PHE A 236 -9.52 14.42 3.71
N ARG A 237 -8.99 15.49 3.14
CA ARG A 237 -8.55 16.65 3.92
C ARG A 237 -9.66 17.17 4.83
N GLY A 238 -9.32 17.47 6.08
CA GLY A 238 -10.26 17.97 7.08
C GLY A 238 -11.08 16.89 7.78
N GLU A 239 -11.04 15.64 7.33
CA GLU A 239 -11.71 14.55 8.04
C GLU A 239 -10.96 14.18 9.31
N GLY A 240 -11.73 14.01 10.39
CA GLY A 240 -11.25 13.51 11.67
C GLY A 240 -11.02 12.00 11.65
N TYR A 241 -10.00 11.55 12.38
CA TYR A 241 -9.72 10.13 12.56
C TYR A 241 -9.09 9.86 13.92
N ARG A 242 -9.14 8.59 14.34
CA ARG A 242 -8.38 8.04 15.49
C ARG A 242 -7.68 6.77 15.08
N ARG A 243 -6.56 6.49 15.73
CA ARG A 243 -5.79 5.26 15.55
C ARG A 243 -5.96 4.36 16.77
N VAL A 244 -6.00 3.07 16.49
CA VAL A 244 -5.95 2.02 17.51
C VAL A 244 -4.95 0.96 17.06
N ALA A 245 -4.31 0.26 18.00
CA ALA A 245 -3.38 -0.80 17.65
C ALA A 245 -3.40 -1.95 18.67
N TRP A 246 -2.98 -3.13 18.21
CA TRP A 246 -2.94 -4.38 18.95
C TRP A 246 -1.62 -5.11 18.76
N TYR A 247 -1.05 -5.63 19.80
CA TYR A 247 0.01 -6.63 19.70
C TYR A 247 -0.53 -7.91 19.08
N ARG A 248 0.20 -8.49 18.12
CA ARG A 248 -0.17 -9.73 17.44
C ARG A 248 0.87 -10.83 17.56
N GLY A 249 2.10 -10.50 17.88
CA GLY A 249 3.21 -11.43 18.04
C GLY A 249 4.39 -10.74 18.72
N GLU A 250 5.27 -11.52 19.34
CA GLU A 250 6.43 -11.01 20.08
C GLU A 250 7.78 -11.34 19.43
N ALA A 251 7.82 -12.37 18.59
CA ALA A 251 9.05 -12.77 17.90
C ALA A 251 8.78 -13.26 16.47
N PRO A 252 8.82 -12.41 15.46
CA PRO A 252 9.04 -10.95 15.49
C PRO A 252 7.91 -10.18 16.18
N LEU A 253 8.20 -8.96 16.60
CA LEU A 253 7.18 -8.07 17.17
C LEU A 253 6.23 -7.63 16.05
N VAL A 254 4.97 -8.01 16.13
CA VAL A 254 3.94 -7.67 15.14
C VAL A 254 2.85 -6.85 15.81
N VAL A 255 2.53 -5.70 15.21
CA VAL A 255 1.49 -4.78 15.69
C VAL A 255 0.50 -4.51 14.57
N GLY A 256 -0.75 -4.93 14.76
CA GLY A 256 -1.87 -4.54 13.92
C GLY A 256 -2.40 -3.16 14.32
N GLY A 257 -2.82 -2.35 13.37
CA GLY A 257 -3.40 -1.03 13.65
C GLY A 257 -4.55 -0.70 12.69
N ALA A 258 -5.41 0.22 13.10
CA ALA A 258 -6.55 0.63 12.31
C ALA A 258 -6.79 2.15 12.39
N PHE A 259 -7.34 2.70 11.30
CA PHE A 259 -7.81 4.08 11.19
C PHE A 259 -9.34 4.11 11.24
N LEU A 260 -9.87 4.68 12.29
CA LEU A 260 -11.31 4.86 12.52
C LEU A 260 -11.68 6.31 12.14
N LYS A 261 -12.62 6.50 11.23
CA LYS A 261 -13.10 7.87 10.91
C LYS A 261 -13.96 8.39 12.06
N ALA A 262 -13.76 9.63 12.43
CA ALA A 262 -14.47 10.23 13.57
C ALA A 262 -16.01 10.27 13.36
N ASN A 263 -16.45 10.40 12.11
CA ASN A 263 -17.87 10.47 11.75
C ASN A 263 -18.50 9.11 11.41
N ASP A 264 -17.73 8.01 11.46
CA ASP A 264 -18.31 6.69 11.28
C ASP A 264 -19.07 6.27 12.58
N PRO A 265 -20.19 5.53 12.47
CA PRO A 265 -20.91 5.05 13.65
C PRO A 265 -20.03 4.09 14.47
N PRO A 266 -20.29 3.95 15.79
CA PRO A 266 -19.63 2.95 16.62
C PRO A 266 -19.72 1.55 16.01
N GLY A 267 -18.60 0.81 16.03
CA GLY A 267 -18.51 -0.53 15.41
C GLY A 267 -18.39 -0.54 13.89
N ALA A 268 -18.30 0.61 13.24
CA ALA A 268 -18.03 0.66 11.80
C ALA A 268 -16.66 0.06 11.49
N ARG A 269 -16.57 -0.65 10.35
CA ARG A 269 -15.30 -1.17 9.85
C ARG A 269 -14.31 -0.02 9.58
N PRO A 270 -13.03 -0.14 9.96
CA PRO A 270 -12.02 0.88 9.75
C PRO A 270 -11.91 1.35 8.29
N ALA A 271 -11.44 2.58 8.09
CA ALA A 271 -11.14 3.10 6.76
C ALA A 271 -9.91 2.45 6.14
N ALA A 272 -8.90 2.16 6.96
CA ALA A 272 -7.71 1.42 6.59
C ALA A 272 -7.20 0.60 7.79
N ALA A 273 -6.50 -0.49 7.52
CA ALA A 273 -5.76 -1.25 8.51
C ALA A 273 -4.31 -1.43 8.07
N VAL A 274 -3.43 -1.49 9.06
CA VAL A 274 -1.98 -1.65 8.88
C VAL A 274 -1.51 -2.71 9.83
N GLU A 275 -0.69 -3.64 9.37
CA GLU A 275 0.11 -4.51 10.23
C GLU A 275 1.57 -4.13 10.03
N LEU A 276 2.27 -3.89 11.12
CA LEU A 276 3.70 -3.56 11.15
C LEU A 276 4.47 -4.71 11.76
N THR A 277 5.55 -5.10 11.11
CA THR A 277 6.53 -6.03 11.65
C THR A 277 7.77 -5.25 12.05
N LEU A 278 8.19 -5.44 13.28
CA LEU A 278 9.42 -4.85 13.81
C LEU A 278 10.45 -5.96 14.06
N ALA A 279 11.70 -5.67 13.75
CA ALA A 279 12.83 -6.53 14.00
C ALA A 279 13.86 -5.81 14.87
N GLN A 280 14.78 -6.56 15.46
CA GLN A 280 15.92 -6.00 16.18
C GLN A 280 17.04 -5.70 15.18
N HIS A 281 17.78 -4.63 15.44
CA HIS A 281 19.04 -4.38 14.76
C HIS A 281 20.06 -5.44 15.19
N ASP A 282 20.84 -5.93 14.24
CA ASP A 282 22.01 -6.77 14.49
C ASP A 282 23.15 -6.01 15.18
#